data_9d14ab1c46ce482017211398942ed200
#
_entry.id   9d14ab1c46ce482017211398942ed200
#
_cell.length_a   1.000
_cell.length_b   1.000
_cell.length_c   1.000
_cell.angle_alpha   90.00
_cell.angle_beta   90.00
_cell.angle_gamma   90.00
#
_symmetry.space_group_name_H-M   'P 1'
#
loop_
_entity.id
_entity.type
_entity.pdbx_description
1 polymer ?
#
loop_
_entity_poly.entity_id
_entity_poly.type
_entity_poly.pdbx_seq_one_letter_code
_entity_poly.pdbx_strand_id
1 'polypeptide(L)' 'CCVFVPHTTAAVTINENADPDVPRDILSQVDKTIPLRGDYLHGEGNSAAHIKASLFGASETVIV' A
#
# COMPACT_ATOMS: atom_id res chain seq x y z
N CYS A 1 -14.30 -7.12 -13.31
CA CYS A 1 -13.00 -7.69 -12.94
C CYS A 1 -12.70 -7.38 -11.48
N CYS A 2 -12.29 -8.37 -10.72
CA CYS A 2 -11.88 -8.21 -9.33
C CYS A 2 -10.40 -8.57 -9.21
N VAL A 3 -9.62 -7.66 -8.61
CA VAL A 3 -8.21 -7.91 -8.29
C VAL A 3 -8.12 -8.18 -6.80
N PHE A 4 -7.59 -9.34 -6.43
CA PHE A 4 -7.42 -9.75 -5.05
C PHE A 4 -5.95 -10.08 -4.77
N VAL A 5 -5.43 -9.56 -3.65
CA VAL A 5 -4.05 -9.80 -3.21
C VAL A 5 -4.09 -10.73 -2.00
N PRO A 6 -3.83 -12.04 -2.16
CA PRO A 6 -3.83 -13.01 -1.05
C PRO A 6 -2.51 -12.95 -0.28
N HIS A 7 -2.22 -11.80 0.31
CA HIS A 7 -0.95 -11.57 0.98
C HIS A 7 -1.10 -10.55 2.11
N THR A 8 -0.33 -10.72 3.17
CA THR A 8 -0.41 -9.81 4.32
C THR A 8 0.52 -8.60 4.22
N THR A 9 1.41 -8.58 3.23
CA THR A 9 2.38 -7.49 3.05
C THR A 9 2.24 -6.81 1.69
N ALA A 10 1.13 -7.04 1.00
CA ALA A 10 0.82 -6.38 -0.27
C ALA A 10 -0.63 -5.94 -0.26
N ALA A 11 -0.94 -4.95 -1.07
CA ALA A 11 -2.28 -4.38 -1.16
C ALA A 11 -2.54 -3.87 -2.57
N VAL A 12 -3.79 -3.57 -2.85
CA VAL A 12 -4.19 -2.97 -4.12
C VAL A 12 -5.11 -1.79 -3.86
N THR A 13 -4.89 -0.71 -4.59
CA THR A 13 -5.76 0.45 -4.56
C THR A 13 -5.83 1.05 -5.96
N ILE A 14 -6.83 1.89 -6.19
CA ILE A 14 -7.07 2.53 -7.48
C ILE A 14 -7.02 4.04 -7.29
N ASN A 15 -6.27 4.72 -8.17
CA ASN A 15 -6.25 6.16 -8.22
C ASN A 15 -6.02 6.59 -9.67
N GLU A 16 -5.93 7.89 -9.90
CA GLU A 16 -5.79 8.38 -11.27
C GLU A 16 -4.43 8.04 -11.89
N ASN A 17 -4.41 7.98 -13.21
CA ASN A 17 -3.20 7.72 -14.00
C ASN A 17 -2.95 8.83 -15.04
N ALA A 18 -3.56 10.01 -14.86
CA ALA A 18 -3.41 11.12 -15.79
C ALA A 18 -2.17 11.96 -15.49
N ASP A 19 -1.88 12.17 -14.21
CA ASP A 19 -0.75 12.98 -13.76
C ASP A 19 0.24 12.08 -13.00
N PRO A 20 1.49 11.93 -13.50
CA PRO A 20 2.48 11.10 -12.83
C PRO A 20 2.90 11.60 -11.44
N ASP A 21 2.61 12.85 -11.11
CA ASP A 21 2.92 13.40 -9.79
C ASP A 21 1.98 12.86 -8.70
N VAL A 22 0.77 12.43 -9.07
CA VAL A 22 -0.18 11.88 -8.09
C VAL A 22 0.33 10.58 -7.48
N PRO A 23 0.68 9.53 -8.22
CA PRO A 23 1.24 8.33 -7.60
C PRO A 23 2.56 8.60 -6.87
N ARG A 24 3.38 9.51 -7.37
CA ARG A 24 4.62 9.91 -6.70
C ARG A 24 4.35 10.52 -5.34
N ASP A 25 3.38 11.44 -5.26
CA ASP A 25 3.01 12.10 -4.01
C ASP A 25 2.38 11.11 -3.04
N ILE A 26 1.55 10.18 -3.52
CA ILE A 26 0.95 9.14 -2.68
C ILE A 26 2.06 8.29 -2.06
N LEU A 27 2.99 7.80 -2.85
CA LEU A 27 4.08 6.97 -2.36
C LEU A 27 4.97 7.74 -1.37
N SER A 28 5.29 8.99 -1.67
CA SER A 28 6.11 9.83 -0.80
C SER A 28 5.43 10.06 0.55
N GLN A 29 4.14 10.38 0.54
CA GLN A 29 3.40 10.65 1.77
C GLN A 29 3.18 9.38 2.60
N VAL A 30 2.92 8.25 1.93
CA VAL A 30 2.76 6.97 2.63
C VAL A 30 4.07 6.57 3.31
N ASP A 31 5.21 6.78 2.65
CA ASP A 31 6.52 6.48 3.23
C ASP A 31 6.84 7.38 4.43
N LYS A 32 6.38 8.62 4.42
CA LYS A 32 6.54 9.53 5.58
C LYS A 32 5.65 9.14 6.74
N THR A 33 4.43 8.73 6.45
CA THR A 33 3.44 8.35 7.47
C THR A 33 3.76 6.99 8.07
N ILE A 34 4.20 6.05 7.24
CA ILE A 34 4.53 4.68 7.65
C ILE A 34 5.95 4.39 7.17
N PRO A 35 6.97 4.82 7.91
CA PRO A 35 8.36 4.65 7.48
C PRO A 35 8.76 3.18 7.46
N LEU A 36 9.65 2.85 6.54
CA LEU A 36 10.20 1.50 6.42
C LEU A 36 10.89 1.07 7.74
N ARG A 37 11.56 2.01 8.39
CA ARG A 37 12.24 1.79 9.66
C ARG A 37 11.58 2.65 10.73
N GLY A 38 11.04 2.00 11.74
CA GLY A 38 10.41 2.64 12.88
C GLY A 38 10.53 1.75 14.10
N ASP A 39 9.81 2.08 15.16
CA ASP A 39 9.82 1.31 16.39
C ASP A 39 8.89 0.10 16.29
N TYR A 40 9.19 -0.80 15.37
CA TYR A 40 8.40 -2.00 15.13
C TYR A 40 8.98 -3.19 15.90
N LEU A 41 8.08 -4.03 16.40
CA LEU A 41 8.48 -5.22 17.18
C LEU A 41 8.67 -6.46 16.31
N HIS A 42 8.19 -6.45 15.08
CA HIS A 42 8.25 -7.61 14.19
C HIS A 42 9.70 -7.88 13.75
N GLY A 43 10.19 -9.08 14.04
CA GLY A 43 11.60 -9.42 13.85
C GLY A 43 12.05 -9.56 12.40
N GLU A 44 11.12 -9.72 11.44
CA GLU A 44 11.46 -9.84 10.02
C GLU A 44 11.76 -8.49 9.37
N GLY A 45 11.46 -7.37 10.04
CA GLY A 45 11.77 -6.04 9.51
C GLY A 45 10.81 -5.55 8.43
N ASN A 46 9.64 -6.19 8.28
CA ASN A 46 8.66 -5.81 7.25
C ASN A 46 7.34 -5.31 7.82
N SER A 47 7.33 -4.80 9.05
CA SER A 47 6.11 -4.28 9.67
C SER A 47 5.48 -3.14 8.88
N ALA A 48 6.29 -2.28 8.26
CA ALA A 48 5.77 -1.21 7.42
C ALA A 48 4.90 -1.76 6.27
N ALA A 49 5.32 -2.85 5.64
CA ALA A 49 4.53 -3.49 4.58
C ALA A 49 3.21 -4.06 5.12
N HIS A 50 3.22 -4.70 6.29
CA HIS A 50 2.00 -5.18 6.95
C HIS A 50 1.03 -4.04 7.25
N ILE A 51 1.53 -2.94 7.78
CA ILE A 51 0.71 -1.77 8.12
C ILE A 51 0.13 -1.15 6.85
N LYS A 52 0.93 -0.95 5.82
CA LYS A 52 0.47 -0.39 4.54
C LYS A 52 -0.58 -1.29 3.90
N ALA A 53 -0.37 -2.60 3.90
CA ALA A 53 -1.33 -3.56 3.36
C ALA A 53 -2.66 -3.49 4.10
N SER A 54 -2.64 -3.36 5.43
CA SER A 54 -3.86 -3.24 6.24
C SER A 54 -4.63 -1.98 5.93
N LEU A 55 -3.95 -0.87 5.65
CA LEU A 55 -4.59 0.41 5.38
C LEU A 55 -5.19 0.47 3.97
N PHE A 56 -4.52 -0.09 2.97
CA PHE A 56 -4.95 0.02 1.57
C PHE A 56 -5.91 -1.09 1.15
N GLY A 57 -5.88 -2.22 1.83
CA GLY A 57 -6.81 -3.31 1.58
C GLY A 57 -6.34 -4.33 0.56
N ALA A 58 -7.10 -5.42 0.45
CA ALA A 58 -6.69 -6.61 -0.29
C ALA A 58 -7.41 -6.78 -1.62
N SER A 59 -8.44 -6.01 -1.93
CA SER A 59 -9.19 -6.22 -3.16
C SER A 59 -9.78 -4.94 -3.72
N GLU A 60 -9.90 -4.91 -5.05
CA GLU A 60 -10.59 -3.86 -5.80
C GLU A 60 -11.41 -4.49 -6.91
N THR A 61 -12.59 -3.94 -7.14
CA THR A 61 -13.48 -4.37 -8.23
C THR A 61 -13.54 -3.29 -9.28
N VAL A 62 -13.29 -3.66 -10.53
CA VAL A 62 -13.34 -2.76 -11.67
C VAL A 62 -14.45 -3.21 -12.61
N ILE A 63 -15.31 -2.28 -12.99
CA ILE A 63 -16.35 -2.53 -13.99
C ILE A 63 -15.75 -2.29 -15.38
N VAL A 64 -15.82 -3.30 -16.20
CA VAL A 64 -15.25 -3.25 -17.55
C VAL A 64 -16.34 -2.95 -18.58
#